data_41902bdeb5b445b1fba82c0b5cac80da
#
_entry.id   41902bdeb5b445b1fba82c0b5cac80da
#
_cell.length_a   1.000
_cell.length_b   1.000
_cell.length_c   1.000
_cell.angle_alpha   90.00
_cell.angle_beta   90.00
_cell.angle_gamma   90.00
#
_symmetry.space_group_name_H-M   'P 1'
#
loop_
_entity.id
_entity.type
_entity.pdbx_description
1 polymer ?
#
loop_
_entity_poly.entity_id
_entity_poly.type
_entity_poly.pdbx_seq_one_letter_code
_entity_poly.pdbx_strand_id
1 'polypeptide(L)'
;MSRRDGKRVLYTLAGEDDVIALLKALGRVGERNAAEIERVMATYFRARDAMEPIARKALIKRLKDGLVTVLDVRPDAEFALGHLPSAMNIPWPDLKKRLAELPKGRDIVAYCRGPYCVLSFEAVALLRARGYTVHRLEDGFPEWKAAGLPVEIGANA
;
A
#
# COMPACT_ATOMS: atom_id res chain seq x y z
N MET A 1 -27.68 18.24 23.32
CA MET A 1 -27.74 18.89 24.64
C MET A 1 -26.32 19.03 25.18
N SER A 2 -26.03 20.06 25.99
CA SER A 2 -24.74 20.19 26.65
C SER A 2 -24.91 20.36 28.15
N ARG A 3 -24.00 19.82 28.95
CA ARG A 3 -23.97 19.91 30.42
C ARG A 3 -22.56 20.35 30.85
N ARG A 4 -22.49 21.29 31.79
CA ARG A 4 -21.21 21.66 32.41
C ARG A 4 -20.90 20.74 33.60
N ASP A 5 -19.66 20.30 33.64
CA ASP A 5 -19.09 19.54 34.76
C ASP A 5 -17.76 20.19 35.15
N GLY A 6 -17.80 21.09 36.11
CA GLY A 6 -16.67 21.93 36.47
C GLY A 6 -16.19 22.82 35.32
N LYS A 7 -14.92 22.66 34.93
CA LYS A 7 -14.32 23.36 33.78
C LYS A 7 -14.58 22.66 32.43
N ARG A 8 -15.23 21.50 32.41
CA ARG A 8 -15.50 20.72 31.19
C ARG A 8 -16.95 20.97 30.72
N VAL A 9 -17.09 21.00 29.39
CA VAL A 9 -18.42 21.00 28.76
C VAL A 9 -18.61 19.64 28.12
N LEU A 10 -19.57 18.90 28.58
CA LEU A 10 -19.95 17.61 28.03
C LEU A 10 -21.08 17.82 27.01
N TYR A 11 -20.89 17.29 25.81
CA TYR A 11 -21.90 17.30 24.78
C TYR A 11 -22.49 15.91 24.62
N THR A 12 -23.79 15.82 24.58
CA THR A 12 -24.54 14.61 24.25
C THR A 12 -25.20 14.79 22.90
N LEU A 13 -25.22 13.76 22.10
CA LEU A 13 -25.94 13.74 20.83
C LEU A 13 -27.45 13.91 21.09
N ALA A 14 -28.09 14.73 20.26
CA ALA A 14 -29.51 15.10 20.47
C ALA A 14 -30.51 14.04 19.99
N GLY A 15 -30.07 12.89 19.49
CA GLY A 15 -30.93 11.78 19.06
C GLY A 15 -30.08 10.63 18.55
N GLU A 16 -30.27 9.45 19.10
CA GLU A 16 -29.53 8.25 18.62
C GLU A 16 -29.97 7.86 17.21
N ASP A 17 -31.26 8.03 16.90
CA ASP A 17 -31.83 7.69 15.59
C ASP A 17 -31.22 8.52 14.44
N ASP A 18 -31.01 9.81 14.67
CA ASP A 18 -30.38 10.70 13.68
C ASP A 18 -28.93 10.32 13.42
N VAL A 19 -28.20 9.93 14.46
CA VAL A 19 -26.82 9.45 14.34
C VAL A 19 -26.75 8.14 13.57
N ILE A 20 -27.65 7.20 13.89
CA ILE A 20 -27.76 5.92 13.18
C ILE A 20 -28.12 6.15 11.70
N ALA A 21 -29.05 7.06 11.43
CA ALA A 21 -29.44 7.42 10.06
C ALA A 21 -28.27 8.02 9.27
N LEU A 22 -27.49 8.91 9.91
CA LEU A 22 -26.29 9.48 9.32
C LEU A 22 -25.23 8.42 9.03
N LEU A 23 -24.93 7.53 9.98
CA LEU A 23 -23.97 6.44 9.79
C LEU A 23 -24.39 5.49 8.67
N LYS A 24 -25.68 5.15 8.58
CA LYS A 24 -26.23 4.36 7.47
C LYS A 24 -26.10 5.08 6.13
N ALA A 25 -26.33 6.40 6.09
CA ALA A 25 -26.18 7.19 4.87
C ALA A 25 -24.72 7.24 4.42
N LEU A 26 -23.77 7.46 5.34
CA LEU A 26 -22.33 7.43 5.08
C LEU A 26 -21.89 6.04 4.60
N GLY A 27 -22.39 4.97 5.21
CA GLY A 27 -22.14 3.61 4.75
C GLY A 27 -22.54 3.39 3.29
N ARG A 28 -23.76 3.79 2.92
CA ARG A 28 -24.23 3.69 1.51
C ARG A 28 -23.41 4.53 0.53
N VAL A 29 -22.93 5.69 0.95
CA VAL A 29 -22.03 6.51 0.13
C VAL A 29 -20.68 5.82 -0.03
N GLY A 30 -20.15 5.25 1.05
CA GLY A 30 -18.91 4.48 1.06
C GLY A 30 -18.99 3.26 0.13
N GLU A 31 -20.05 2.47 0.22
CA GLU A 31 -20.27 1.29 -0.62
C GLU A 31 -20.37 1.64 -2.11
N ARG A 32 -21.09 2.72 -2.47
CA ARG A 32 -21.19 3.18 -3.86
C ARG A 32 -19.84 3.66 -4.39
N ASN A 33 -19.11 4.42 -3.59
CA ASN A 33 -17.80 4.91 -3.99
C ASN A 33 -16.78 3.77 -4.09
N ALA A 34 -16.84 2.78 -3.21
CA ALA A 34 -16.01 1.58 -3.29
C ALA A 34 -16.28 0.81 -4.60
N ALA A 35 -17.55 0.58 -4.94
CA ALA A 35 -17.93 -0.08 -6.19
C ALA A 35 -17.53 0.71 -7.45
N GLU A 36 -17.63 2.05 -7.41
CA GLU A 36 -17.15 2.92 -8.48
C GLU A 36 -15.63 2.86 -8.62
N ILE A 37 -14.91 2.96 -7.51
CA ILE A 37 -13.45 2.81 -7.45
C ILE A 37 -13.05 1.43 -8.00
N GLU A 38 -13.68 0.35 -7.55
CA GLU A 38 -13.41 -1.00 -8.08
C GLU A 38 -13.66 -1.10 -9.58
N ARG A 39 -14.70 -0.47 -10.10
CA ARG A 39 -15.00 -0.44 -11.54
C ARG A 39 -13.93 0.31 -12.31
N VAL A 40 -13.56 1.51 -11.87
CA VAL A 40 -12.49 2.32 -12.47
C VAL A 40 -11.16 1.56 -12.39
N MET A 41 -10.86 0.98 -11.24
CA MET A 41 -9.66 0.19 -11.02
C MET A 41 -9.65 -1.07 -11.90
N ALA A 42 -10.76 -1.81 -11.97
CA ALA A 42 -10.89 -2.97 -12.84
C ALA A 42 -10.69 -2.60 -14.33
N THR A 43 -11.19 -1.47 -14.77
CA THR A 43 -11.05 -1.02 -16.16
C THR A 43 -9.64 -0.50 -16.45
N TYR A 44 -9.07 0.29 -15.54
CA TYR A 44 -7.76 0.93 -15.72
C TYR A 44 -6.58 -0.02 -15.44
N PHE A 45 -6.74 -0.93 -14.47
CA PHE A 45 -5.67 -1.81 -14.01
C PHE A 45 -5.73 -3.21 -14.59
N ARG A 46 -6.91 -3.75 -15.00
CA ARG A 46 -6.96 -5.06 -15.67
C ARG A 46 -6.17 -5.12 -16.97
N ALA A 47 -6.11 -4.05 -17.72
CA ALA A 47 -5.25 -3.97 -18.90
C ALA A 47 -3.74 -3.97 -18.54
N ARG A 48 -3.40 -3.57 -17.30
CA ARG A 48 -2.03 -3.55 -16.75
C ARG A 48 -1.72 -4.73 -15.83
N ASP A 49 -2.76 -5.38 -15.27
CA ASP A 49 -2.67 -6.50 -14.32
C ASP A 49 -2.59 -7.90 -15.00
N ALA A 50 -2.29 -7.95 -16.29
CA ALA A 50 -1.64 -9.13 -16.87
C ALA A 50 -0.30 -9.48 -16.17
N MET A 51 0.04 -8.72 -15.14
CA MET A 51 1.22 -8.83 -14.29
C MET A 51 0.78 -9.44 -12.97
N GLU A 52 0.79 -10.77 -12.89
CA GLU A 52 0.40 -11.55 -11.71
C GLU A 52 0.88 -10.90 -10.40
N PRO A 53 -0.01 -10.31 -9.59
CA PRO A 53 0.37 -9.80 -8.28
C PRO A 53 0.81 -10.96 -7.40
N ILE A 54 1.80 -10.71 -6.55
CA ILE A 54 2.25 -11.73 -5.60
C ILE A 54 1.52 -11.53 -4.28
N ALA A 55 0.88 -12.58 -3.80
CA ALA A 55 0.23 -12.57 -2.50
C ALA A 55 1.26 -12.50 -1.36
N ARG A 56 0.89 -11.85 -0.25
CA ARG A 56 1.72 -11.68 0.95
C ARG A 56 2.36 -12.98 1.44
N LYS A 57 1.60 -14.07 1.50
CA LYS A 57 2.11 -15.40 1.92
C LYS A 57 3.24 -15.90 1.00
N ALA A 58 3.11 -15.69 -0.29
CA ALA A 58 4.11 -16.07 -1.28
C ALA A 58 5.37 -15.22 -1.16
N LEU A 59 5.24 -13.92 -0.89
CA LEU A 59 6.37 -13.04 -0.61
C LEU A 59 7.14 -13.49 0.63
N ILE A 60 6.45 -13.77 1.74
CA ILE A 60 7.09 -14.24 2.99
C ILE A 60 7.92 -15.51 2.74
N LYS A 61 7.39 -16.46 1.96
CA LYS A 61 8.14 -17.66 1.59
C LYS A 61 9.39 -17.32 0.80
N ARG A 62 9.26 -16.53 -0.28
CA ARG A 62 10.40 -16.14 -1.13
C ARG A 62 11.47 -15.33 -0.38
N LEU A 63 11.07 -14.51 0.60
CA LEU A 63 12.01 -13.79 1.48
C LEU A 63 12.85 -14.75 2.33
N LYS A 64 12.22 -15.76 2.94
CA LYS A 64 12.92 -16.78 3.72
C LYS A 64 13.92 -17.57 2.89
N ASP A 65 13.57 -17.83 1.63
CA ASP A 65 14.41 -18.58 0.69
C ASP A 65 15.52 -17.70 0.06
N GLY A 66 15.54 -16.39 0.34
CA GLY A 66 16.54 -15.45 -0.20
C GLY A 66 16.43 -15.23 -1.73
N LEU A 67 15.28 -15.58 -2.33
CA LEU A 67 15.08 -15.63 -3.78
C LEU A 67 14.59 -14.31 -4.39
N VAL A 68 14.30 -13.31 -3.56
CA VAL A 68 13.62 -12.09 -4.01
C VAL A 68 14.26 -10.84 -3.42
N THR A 69 14.23 -9.75 -4.17
CA THR A 69 14.52 -8.40 -3.70
C THR A 69 13.21 -7.65 -3.52
N VAL A 70 12.98 -7.09 -2.35
CA VAL A 70 11.81 -6.25 -2.08
C VAL A 70 12.16 -4.80 -2.38
N LEU A 71 11.34 -4.15 -3.19
CA LEU A 71 11.53 -2.77 -3.61
C LEU A 71 10.39 -1.89 -3.10
N ASP A 72 10.71 -0.96 -2.22
CA ASP A 72 9.79 0.09 -1.78
C ASP A 72 9.91 1.31 -2.70
N VAL A 73 8.81 1.70 -3.34
CA VAL A 73 8.80 2.87 -4.25
C VAL A 73 8.15 4.11 -3.62
N ARG A 74 7.90 4.08 -2.30
CA ARG A 74 7.42 5.23 -1.54
C ARG A 74 8.55 6.26 -1.32
N PRO A 75 8.22 7.51 -0.99
CA PRO A 75 9.20 8.51 -0.56
C PRO A 75 10.06 8.02 0.61
N ASP A 76 11.33 8.44 0.65
CA ASP A 76 12.30 8.09 1.70
C ASP A 76 11.76 8.38 3.11
N ALA A 77 11.05 9.48 3.30
CA ALA A 77 10.47 9.84 4.59
C ALA A 77 9.42 8.81 5.08
N GLU A 78 8.65 8.21 4.18
CA GLU A 78 7.69 7.16 4.53
C GLU A 78 8.39 5.84 4.81
N PHE A 79 9.41 5.51 4.02
CA PHE A 79 10.25 4.34 4.23
C PHE A 79 10.92 4.37 5.60
N ALA A 80 11.51 5.51 5.97
CA ALA A 80 12.18 5.69 7.27
C ALA A 80 11.26 5.48 8.47
N LEU A 81 9.96 5.80 8.34
CA LEU A 81 8.95 5.57 9.38
C LEU A 81 8.53 4.11 9.52
N GLY A 82 8.86 3.28 8.53
CA GLY A 82 8.62 1.84 8.56
C GLY A 82 8.49 1.24 7.17
N HIS A 83 9.05 0.04 6.99
CA HIS A 83 9.08 -0.67 5.73
C HIS A 83 9.09 -2.19 5.92
N LEU A 84 8.93 -2.95 4.86
CA LEU A 84 9.05 -4.41 4.88
C LEU A 84 10.50 -4.81 5.16
N PRO A 85 10.73 -5.93 5.87
CA PRO A 85 12.07 -6.40 6.18
C PRO A 85 12.95 -6.56 4.94
N SER A 86 14.18 -6.08 5.04
CA SER A 86 15.20 -6.13 3.98
C SER A 86 14.77 -5.44 2.68
N ALA A 87 13.80 -4.53 2.73
CA ALA A 87 13.37 -3.77 1.56
C ALA A 87 14.40 -2.70 1.19
N MET A 88 14.71 -2.62 -0.10
CA MET A 88 15.46 -1.51 -0.68
C MET A 88 14.47 -0.38 -1.01
N ASN A 89 14.81 0.86 -0.68
CA ASN A 89 14.00 2.00 -1.07
C ASN A 89 14.59 2.74 -2.27
N ILE A 90 13.82 2.80 -3.31
CA ILE A 90 14.08 3.70 -4.44
C ILE A 90 12.75 4.38 -4.78
N PRO A 91 12.55 5.63 -4.36
CA PRO A 91 11.34 6.39 -4.66
C PRO A 91 11.03 6.40 -6.16
N TRP A 92 9.75 6.29 -6.50
CA TRP A 92 9.32 6.25 -7.90
C TRP A 92 9.95 7.33 -8.80
N PRO A 93 10.07 8.61 -8.41
CA PRO A 93 10.67 9.63 -9.26
C PRO A 93 12.14 9.37 -9.61
N ASP A 94 12.84 8.63 -8.75
CA ASP A 94 14.26 8.35 -8.90
C ASP A 94 14.55 6.98 -9.52
N LEU A 95 13.54 6.10 -9.56
CA LEU A 95 13.71 4.71 -9.99
C LEU A 95 14.39 4.61 -11.36
N LYS A 96 13.99 5.44 -12.33
CA LYS A 96 14.58 5.44 -13.68
C LYS A 96 16.08 5.76 -13.69
N LYS A 97 16.54 6.59 -12.76
CA LYS A 97 17.94 7.00 -12.65
C LYS A 97 18.78 6.00 -11.86
N ARG A 98 18.14 5.27 -10.94
CA ARG A 98 18.79 4.39 -9.97
C ARG A 98 18.66 2.90 -10.31
N LEU A 99 18.30 2.55 -11.55
CA LEU A 99 18.16 1.16 -12.02
C LEU A 99 19.42 0.30 -11.82
N ALA A 100 20.60 0.94 -11.87
CA ALA A 100 21.87 0.25 -11.67
C ALA A 100 22.07 -0.32 -10.26
N GLU A 101 21.34 0.18 -9.28
CA GLU A 101 21.36 -0.29 -7.88
C GLU A 101 20.58 -1.58 -7.69
N LEU A 102 19.66 -1.90 -8.61
CA LEU A 102 18.85 -3.11 -8.53
C LEU A 102 19.68 -4.35 -8.90
N PRO A 103 19.60 -5.43 -8.13
CA PRO A 103 20.34 -6.65 -8.40
C PRO A 103 19.84 -7.29 -9.70
N LYS A 104 20.77 -7.67 -10.56
CA LYS A 104 20.47 -8.42 -11.77
C LYS A 104 20.30 -9.91 -11.45
N GLY A 105 19.38 -10.56 -12.15
CA GLY A 105 19.18 -12.01 -12.04
C GLY A 105 18.41 -12.46 -10.80
N ARG A 106 17.82 -11.54 -10.05
CA ARG A 106 16.88 -11.83 -8.96
C ARG A 106 15.48 -11.29 -9.28
N ASP A 107 14.49 -12.01 -8.84
CA ASP A 107 13.11 -11.52 -8.90
C ASP A 107 12.95 -10.31 -7.98
N ILE A 108 12.23 -9.31 -8.45
CA ILE A 108 11.93 -8.10 -7.67
C ILE A 108 10.44 -8.13 -7.33
N VAL A 109 10.10 -7.80 -6.08
CA VAL A 109 8.73 -7.53 -5.68
C VAL A 109 8.61 -6.07 -5.27
N ALA A 110 7.93 -5.28 -6.10
CA ALA A 110 7.70 -3.87 -5.82
C ALA A 110 6.41 -3.68 -5.00
N TYR A 111 6.45 -2.80 -4.02
CA TYR A 111 5.28 -2.42 -3.21
C TYR A 111 5.22 -0.91 -2.96
N CYS A 112 4.05 -0.46 -2.50
CA CYS A 112 3.76 0.93 -2.19
C CYS A 112 2.81 1.03 -0.97
N ARG A 113 1.94 2.05 -0.96
CA ARG A 113 0.99 2.35 0.13
C ARG A 113 -0.21 1.41 0.19
N GLY A 114 -0.48 0.61 -0.83
CA GLY A 114 -1.64 -0.28 -0.84
C GLY A 114 -1.94 -0.84 -2.22
N PRO A 115 -2.99 -1.68 -2.33
CA PRO A 115 -3.34 -2.38 -3.57
C PRO A 115 -3.67 -1.45 -4.73
N TYR A 116 -4.09 -0.23 -4.43
CA TYR A 116 -4.50 0.78 -5.41
C TYR A 116 -3.44 1.87 -5.67
N CYS A 117 -2.23 1.70 -5.16
CA CYS A 117 -1.16 2.67 -5.35
C CYS A 117 -0.57 2.60 -6.77
N VAL A 118 -0.82 3.62 -7.59
CA VAL A 118 -0.35 3.72 -8.97
C VAL A 118 1.16 3.55 -9.10
N LEU A 119 1.92 4.03 -8.11
CA LEU A 119 3.39 4.01 -8.17
C LEU A 119 3.98 2.60 -8.27
N SER A 120 3.38 1.60 -7.62
CA SER A 120 3.85 0.22 -7.74
C SER A 120 3.58 -0.38 -9.12
N PHE A 121 2.46 -0.03 -9.75
CA PHE A 121 2.15 -0.44 -11.12
C PHE A 121 3.12 0.18 -12.13
N GLU A 122 3.38 1.48 -12.01
CA GLU A 122 4.32 2.20 -12.86
C GLU A 122 5.75 1.66 -12.71
N ALA A 123 6.16 1.35 -11.47
CA ALA A 123 7.45 0.74 -11.19
C ALA A 123 7.60 -0.62 -11.87
N VAL A 124 6.59 -1.50 -11.71
CA VAL A 124 6.60 -2.82 -12.36
C VAL A 124 6.65 -2.68 -13.88
N ALA A 125 5.84 -1.79 -14.48
CA ALA A 125 5.84 -1.56 -15.92
C ALA A 125 7.22 -1.07 -16.42
N LEU A 126 7.81 -0.08 -15.72
CA LEU A 126 9.14 0.45 -16.06
C LEU A 126 10.21 -0.64 -15.99
N LEU A 127 10.23 -1.42 -14.92
CA LEU A 127 11.26 -2.43 -14.69
C LEU A 127 11.14 -3.59 -15.69
N ARG A 128 9.93 -4.06 -15.99
CA ARG A 128 9.71 -5.08 -17.03
C ARG A 128 10.15 -4.62 -18.41
N ALA A 129 9.86 -3.36 -18.77
CA ALA A 129 10.34 -2.78 -20.02
C ALA A 129 11.88 -2.69 -20.10
N ARG A 130 12.58 -2.85 -18.99
CA ARG A 130 14.06 -2.89 -18.89
C ARG A 130 14.61 -4.30 -18.69
N GLY A 131 13.76 -5.34 -18.82
CA GLY A 131 14.18 -6.73 -18.78
C GLY A 131 14.31 -7.32 -17.37
N TYR A 132 13.80 -6.65 -16.33
CA TYR A 132 13.76 -7.22 -14.99
C TYR A 132 12.55 -8.16 -14.81
N THR A 133 12.74 -9.25 -14.08
CA THR A 133 11.62 -10.07 -13.59
C THR A 133 11.01 -9.40 -12.36
N VAL A 134 9.82 -8.84 -12.50
CA VAL A 134 9.20 -8.03 -11.45
C VAL A 134 7.75 -8.41 -11.24
N HIS A 135 7.37 -8.50 -9.99
CA HIS A 135 5.99 -8.67 -9.53
C HIS A 135 5.57 -7.48 -8.67
N ARG A 136 4.30 -7.21 -8.60
CA ARG A 136 3.74 -6.27 -7.65
C ARG A 136 3.27 -7.04 -6.41
N LEU A 137 3.54 -6.53 -5.21
CA LEU A 137 2.86 -7.03 -4.02
C LEU A 137 1.37 -6.65 -4.11
N GLU A 138 0.49 -7.61 -3.88
CA GLU A 138 -0.96 -7.39 -3.88
C GLU A 138 -1.36 -6.35 -2.83
N ASP A 139 -0.78 -6.47 -1.64
CA ASP A 139 -0.93 -5.53 -0.53
C ASP A 139 0.06 -4.34 -0.63
N GLY A 140 -0.05 -3.40 0.31
CA GLY A 140 0.95 -2.38 0.58
C GLY A 140 1.52 -2.47 1.99
N PHE A 141 2.30 -1.46 2.38
CA PHE A 141 2.87 -1.37 3.71
C PHE A 141 1.81 -1.31 4.83
N PRO A 142 0.71 -0.53 4.72
CA PRO A 142 -0.35 -0.50 5.73
C PRO A 142 -0.97 -1.87 6.00
N GLU A 143 -1.30 -2.63 4.97
CA GLU A 143 -1.89 -3.97 5.11
C GLU A 143 -0.89 -4.97 5.70
N TRP A 144 0.39 -4.84 5.35
CA TRP A 144 1.47 -5.63 5.94
C TRP A 144 1.58 -5.39 7.45
N LYS A 145 1.63 -4.11 7.85
CA LYS A 145 1.70 -3.69 9.25
C LYS A 145 0.44 -4.08 10.04
N ALA A 146 -0.74 -3.89 9.46
CA ALA A 146 -2.02 -4.26 10.07
C ALA A 146 -2.16 -5.78 10.32
N ALA A 147 -1.46 -6.59 9.52
CA ALA A 147 -1.39 -8.03 9.73
C ALA A 147 -0.42 -8.46 10.85
N GLY A 148 0.20 -7.52 11.56
CA GLY A 148 1.14 -7.81 12.65
C GLY A 148 2.48 -8.40 12.18
N LEU A 149 2.83 -8.21 10.91
CA LEU A 149 4.07 -8.73 10.34
C LEU A 149 5.26 -7.84 10.71
N PRO A 150 6.48 -8.40 10.73
CA PRO A 150 7.68 -7.64 11.05
C PRO A 150 7.87 -6.42 10.16
N VAL A 151 8.27 -5.31 10.75
CA VAL A 151 8.62 -4.08 10.07
C VAL A 151 9.99 -3.59 10.53
N GLU A 152 10.71 -2.95 9.65
CA GLU A 152 11.98 -2.27 9.95
C GLU A 152 11.76 -0.77 9.91
N ILE A 153 12.59 -0.01 10.66
CA ILE A 153 12.53 1.45 10.78
C ILE A 153 13.92 2.00 10.51
N GLY A 154 14.00 3.12 9.86
CA GLY A 154 15.25 3.80 9.52
C GLY A 154 15.43 3.97 8.01
N ALA A 155 16.49 4.65 7.62
CA ALA A 155 16.87 4.79 6.21
C ALA A 155 17.57 3.52 5.70
N ASN A 156 17.72 3.41 4.38
CA ASN A 156 18.63 2.42 3.78
C ASN A 156 20.05 2.59 4.37
N ALA A 157 20.66 1.49 4.79
CA ALA A 157 22.05 1.47 5.21
C ALA A 157 23.00 1.69 4.03
#